data_e7953ee9ab1200b68f6b1f143dd9dc51
#
_entry.id   e7953ee9ab1200b68f6b1f143dd9dc51
#
_cell.length_a   1.000
_cell.length_b   1.000
_cell.length_c   1.000
_cell.angle_alpha   90.00
_cell.angle_beta   90.00
_cell.angle_gamma   90.00
#
_symmetry.space_group_name_H-M   'P 1'
#
loop_
_entity.id
_entity.type
_entity.pdbx_description
1 polymer ?
#
loop_
_entity_poly.entity_id
_entity_poly.type
_entity_poly.pdbx_seq_one_letter_code
_entity_poly.pdbx_strand_id
1 'polypeptide(L)'
;MVEDLEDPRREEPAFFLGERQMLQGWLEFHRTTLLLKCEGLSDADRKRLPVPTSRLSLHGLVRHMAEVERNWFRRVLLRESDAPPIWYDPAVQDSELVPLDDADWQADLLTWQAECEASREAASSRELDDTGLRRGRRARCGGSTCT
;
A
#
# COMPACT_ATOMS: atom_id res chain seq x y z
N MET A 1 7.30 -6.62 -21.95
CA MET A 1 6.96 -5.37 -21.21
C MET A 1 5.60 -4.76 -21.61
N VAL A 2 5.03 -5.12 -22.74
CA VAL A 2 3.67 -4.69 -23.15
C VAL A 2 2.60 -5.65 -22.63
N GLU A 3 2.92 -6.92 -22.41
CA GLU A 3 2.01 -7.97 -21.95
C GLU A 3 1.44 -7.74 -20.53
N ASP A 4 2.17 -7.04 -19.66
CA ASP A 4 1.70 -6.74 -18.29
C ASP A 4 0.50 -5.76 -18.25
N LEU A 5 0.24 -5.03 -19.33
CA LEU A 5 -0.87 -4.08 -19.39
C LEU A 5 -2.22 -4.76 -19.65
N GLU A 6 -2.18 -5.99 -20.17
CA GLU A 6 -3.36 -6.78 -20.54
C GLU A 6 -3.63 -7.96 -19.59
N ASP A 7 -2.92 -8.04 -18.44
CA ASP A 7 -3.16 -9.10 -17.48
C ASP A 7 -4.59 -9.01 -16.92
N PRO A 8 -5.40 -10.09 -17.03
CA PRO A 8 -6.80 -10.07 -16.60
C PRO A 8 -7.01 -9.86 -15.11
N ARG A 9 -5.95 -10.02 -14.30
CA ARG A 9 -5.99 -9.69 -12.86
C ARG A 9 -5.97 -8.19 -12.61
N ARG A 10 -5.53 -7.39 -13.60
CA ARG A 10 -5.43 -5.94 -13.56
C ARG A 10 -6.61 -5.31 -14.28
N GLU A 11 -7.76 -5.33 -13.62
CA GLU A 11 -9.02 -4.82 -14.18
C GLU A 11 -9.20 -3.34 -13.87
N GLU A 12 -9.38 -2.51 -14.90
CA GLU A 12 -9.77 -1.12 -14.72
C GLU A 12 -11.24 -1.01 -14.29
N PRO A 13 -11.56 -0.17 -13.30
CA PRO A 13 -12.96 0.05 -12.94
C PRO A 13 -13.78 0.60 -14.11
N ALA A 14 -15.00 0.13 -14.27
CA ALA A 14 -15.92 0.68 -15.27
C ALA A 14 -16.25 2.16 -14.98
N PHE A 15 -16.43 2.97 -16.03
CA PHE A 15 -16.59 4.43 -15.92
C PHE A 15 -17.88 4.89 -15.20
N PHE A 16 -18.85 4.00 -15.01
CA PHE A 16 -20.18 4.33 -14.46
C PHE A 16 -20.45 3.72 -13.09
N LEU A 17 -19.42 3.51 -12.30
CA LEU A 17 -19.55 2.99 -10.94
C LEU A 17 -19.86 4.10 -9.93
N GLY A 18 -20.50 3.74 -8.81
CA GLY A 18 -20.61 4.63 -7.67
C GLY A 18 -19.23 4.94 -7.06
N GLU A 19 -19.14 6.05 -6.31
CA GLU A 19 -17.87 6.56 -5.77
C GLU A 19 -17.07 5.48 -5.01
N ARG A 20 -17.71 4.74 -4.12
CA ARG A 20 -17.07 3.65 -3.37
C ARG A 20 -16.47 2.58 -4.28
N GLN A 21 -17.25 2.12 -5.23
CA GLN A 21 -16.80 1.08 -6.17
C GLN A 21 -15.65 1.57 -7.05
N MET A 22 -15.71 2.84 -7.46
CA MET A 22 -14.64 3.47 -8.24
C MET A 22 -13.34 3.55 -7.44
N LEU A 23 -13.40 4.04 -6.20
CA LEU A 23 -12.23 4.14 -5.32
C LEU A 23 -11.63 2.77 -5.00
N GLN A 24 -12.47 1.79 -4.67
CA GLN A 24 -12.02 0.42 -4.42
C GLN A 24 -11.40 -0.21 -5.66
N GLY A 25 -12.04 -0.06 -6.82
CA GLY A 25 -11.55 -0.60 -8.07
C GLY A 25 -10.16 -0.05 -8.42
N TRP A 26 -9.95 1.27 -8.33
CA TRP A 26 -8.62 1.85 -8.58
C TRP A 26 -7.57 1.41 -7.56
N LEU A 27 -7.96 1.24 -6.30
CA LEU A 27 -7.03 0.75 -5.29
C LEU A 27 -6.58 -0.69 -5.60
N GLU A 28 -7.52 -1.57 -5.96
CA GLU A 28 -7.20 -2.94 -6.37
C GLU A 28 -6.37 -2.99 -7.65
N PHE A 29 -6.67 -2.14 -8.63
CA PHE A 29 -5.89 -2.01 -9.85
C PHE A 29 -4.42 -1.69 -9.56
N HIS A 30 -4.16 -0.74 -8.65
CA HIS A 30 -2.79 -0.38 -8.30
C HIS A 30 -2.09 -1.44 -7.44
N ARG A 31 -2.80 -2.10 -6.52
CA ARG A 31 -2.27 -3.24 -5.75
C ARG A 31 -1.84 -4.38 -6.68
N THR A 32 -2.70 -4.74 -7.61
CA THR A 32 -2.41 -5.77 -8.62
C THR A 32 -1.24 -5.35 -9.51
N THR A 33 -1.19 -4.11 -9.95
CA THR A 33 -0.09 -3.59 -10.76
C THR A 33 1.25 -3.76 -10.04
N LEU A 34 1.34 -3.40 -8.76
CA LEU A 34 2.58 -3.57 -8.00
C LEU A 34 2.98 -5.04 -7.89
N LEU A 35 2.03 -5.93 -7.61
CA LEU A 35 2.27 -7.37 -7.55
C LEU A 35 2.85 -7.90 -8.87
N LEU A 36 2.20 -7.57 -10.00
CA LEU A 36 2.64 -7.97 -11.33
C LEU A 36 4.06 -7.49 -11.67
N LYS A 37 4.41 -6.27 -11.26
CA LYS A 37 5.78 -5.73 -11.46
C LYS A 37 6.84 -6.44 -10.64
N CYS A 38 6.46 -7.15 -9.58
CA CYS A 38 7.37 -7.94 -8.76
C CYS A 38 7.46 -9.41 -9.18
N GLU A 39 6.47 -9.92 -9.94
CA GLU A 39 6.43 -11.32 -10.36
C GLU A 39 7.57 -11.66 -11.33
N GLY A 40 8.03 -12.91 -11.27
CA GLY A 40 9.07 -13.44 -12.16
C GLY A 40 10.48 -12.88 -11.95
N LEU A 41 10.65 -11.91 -11.05
CA LEU A 41 11.96 -11.34 -10.74
C LEU A 41 12.69 -12.15 -9.67
N SER A 42 14.03 -12.14 -9.74
CA SER A 42 14.87 -12.64 -8.65
C SER A 42 14.83 -11.72 -7.44
N ASP A 43 15.22 -12.22 -6.26
CA ASP A 43 15.33 -11.40 -5.07
C ASP A 43 16.32 -10.23 -5.24
N ALA A 44 17.43 -10.51 -5.94
CA ALA A 44 18.43 -9.48 -6.25
C ALA A 44 17.82 -8.36 -7.14
N ASP A 45 17.02 -8.72 -8.14
CA ASP A 45 16.37 -7.73 -9.02
C ASP A 45 15.32 -6.90 -8.27
N ARG A 46 14.54 -7.53 -7.37
CA ARG A 46 13.57 -6.80 -6.54
C ARG A 46 14.23 -5.81 -5.59
N LYS A 47 15.44 -6.12 -5.10
CA LYS A 47 16.22 -5.28 -4.17
C LYS A 47 17.09 -4.25 -4.89
N ARG A 48 17.24 -4.34 -6.22
CA ARG A 48 18.06 -3.43 -7.00
C ARG A 48 17.52 -1.99 -6.95
N LEU A 49 18.43 -1.04 -6.80
CA LEU A 49 18.14 0.41 -6.87
C LEU A 49 18.41 0.91 -8.28
N PRO A 50 17.41 0.97 -9.17
CA PRO A 50 17.62 1.28 -10.58
C PRO A 50 17.97 2.75 -10.85
N VAL A 51 17.64 3.63 -9.92
CA VAL A 51 17.92 5.08 -10.03
C VAL A 51 18.99 5.46 -9.00
N PRO A 52 20.16 5.95 -9.42
CA PRO A 52 21.30 6.16 -8.52
C PRO A 52 21.04 7.08 -7.33
N THR A 53 20.13 8.04 -7.46
CA THR A 53 19.77 9.01 -6.41
C THR A 53 18.59 8.59 -5.57
N SER A 54 17.97 7.44 -5.87
CA SER A 54 16.78 6.93 -5.17
C SER A 54 17.13 5.69 -4.34
N ARG A 55 16.54 5.60 -3.16
CA ARG A 55 16.60 4.40 -2.30
C ARG A 55 15.44 3.43 -2.57
N LEU A 56 14.64 3.70 -3.60
CA LEU A 56 13.46 2.91 -3.94
C LEU A 56 13.84 1.70 -4.79
N SER A 57 13.50 0.52 -4.29
CA SER A 57 13.48 -0.76 -4.99
C SER A 57 12.05 -1.31 -5.01
N LEU A 58 11.76 -2.31 -5.83
CA LEU A 58 10.45 -2.98 -5.81
C LEU A 58 10.15 -3.62 -4.46
N HIS A 59 11.14 -4.28 -3.85
CA HIS A 59 10.97 -4.87 -2.51
C HIS A 59 10.73 -3.79 -1.45
N GLY A 60 11.50 -2.71 -1.45
CA GLY A 60 11.29 -1.57 -0.56
C GLY A 60 9.91 -0.93 -0.75
N LEU A 61 9.44 -0.83 -2.01
CA LEU A 61 8.11 -0.31 -2.30
C LEU A 61 7.00 -1.18 -1.71
N VAL A 62 7.11 -2.52 -1.77
CA VAL A 62 6.14 -3.42 -1.14
C VAL A 62 6.08 -3.22 0.38
N ARG A 63 7.23 -3.09 1.05
CA ARG A 63 7.28 -2.73 2.48
C ARG A 63 6.62 -1.38 2.76
N HIS A 64 6.97 -0.38 1.97
CA HIS A 64 6.37 0.96 2.10
C HIS A 64 4.84 0.91 1.95
N MET A 65 4.34 0.18 0.96
CA MET A 65 2.90 0.05 0.76
C MET A 65 2.21 -0.69 1.90
N ALA A 66 2.84 -1.68 2.54
CA ALA A 66 2.30 -2.29 3.75
C ALA A 66 2.17 -1.29 4.91
N GLU A 67 3.18 -0.43 5.11
CA GLU A 67 3.11 0.66 6.09
C GLU A 67 2.01 1.67 5.76
N VAL A 68 1.84 2.02 4.48
CA VAL A 68 0.78 2.93 4.00
C VAL A 68 -0.60 2.35 4.28
N GLU A 69 -0.85 1.08 3.94
CA GLU A 69 -2.11 0.37 4.21
C GLU A 69 -2.42 0.39 5.71
N ARG A 70 -1.48 -0.07 6.54
CA ARG A 70 -1.62 -0.09 8.00
C ARG A 70 -1.91 1.30 8.57
N ASN A 71 -1.15 2.31 8.14
CA ASN A 71 -1.31 3.66 8.65
C ASN A 71 -2.69 4.24 8.33
N TRP A 72 -3.11 4.18 7.06
CA TRP A 72 -4.34 4.84 6.65
C TRP A 72 -5.60 4.10 7.09
N PHE A 73 -5.64 2.79 6.97
CA PHE A 73 -6.85 2.03 7.28
C PHE A 73 -6.95 1.65 8.75
N ARG A 74 -5.90 1.14 9.36
CA ARG A 74 -5.96 0.72 10.76
C ARG A 74 -5.79 1.90 11.72
N ARG A 75 -4.69 2.65 11.60
CA ARG A 75 -4.38 3.71 12.56
C ARG A 75 -5.22 4.96 12.38
N VAL A 76 -5.46 5.40 11.16
CA VAL A 76 -6.24 6.62 10.87
C VAL A 76 -7.73 6.32 10.84
N LEU A 77 -8.20 5.41 9.97
CA LEU A 77 -9.62 5.15 9.78
C LEU A 77 -10.25 4.44 10.98
N LEU A 78 -9.66 3.31 11.41
CA LEU A 78 -10.15 2.55 12.57
C LEU A 78 -9.70 3.12 13.92
N ARG A 79 -8.75 4.06 13.93
CA ARG A 79 -8.18 4.68 15.14
C ARG A 79 -7.48 3.69 16.05
N GLU A 80 -6.88 2.65 15.50
CA GLU A 80 -6.04 1.70 16.21
C GLU A 80 -4.70 2.35 16.57
N SER A 81 -4.68 3.14 17.64
CA SER A 81 -3.49 3.90 18.07
C SER A 81 -2.33 3.02 18.52
N ASP A 82 -2.61 1.79 18.89
CA ASP A 82 -1.69 0.77 19.37
C ASP A 82 -1.14 -0.16 18.27
N ALA A 83 -1.62 -0.02 17.02
CA ALA A 83 -1.04 -0.74 15.88
C ALA A 83 0.37 -0.17 15.60
N PRO A 84 1.46 -0.90 15.91
CA PRO A 84 2.82 -0.38 15.70
C PRO A 84 3.16 -0.33 14.21
N PRO A 85 4.12 0.51 13.80
CA PRO A 85 4.73 0.39 12.48
C PRO A 85 5.33 -1.01 12.31
N ILE A 86 5.49 -1.46 11.08
CA ILE A 86 6.10 -2.77 10.75
C ILE A 86 7.62 -2.60 10.66
N TRP A 87 8.06 -1.73 9.76
CA TRP A 87 9.48 -1.43 9.52
C TRP A 87 9.82 0.05 9.69
N TYR A 88 8.81 0.91 9.70
CA TYR A 88 9.03 2.36 9.81
C TYR A 88 9.53 2.75 11.21
N ASP A 89 10.69 3.39 11.24
CA ASP A 89 11.27 4.02 12.42
C ASP A 89 11.44 5.52 12.14
N PRO A 90 10.75 6.41 12.87
CA PRO A 90 10.85 7.86 12.64
C PRO A 90 12.25 8.44 12.90
N ALA A 91 13.12 7.72 13.59
CA ALA A 91 14.50 8.13 13.84
C ALA A 91 15.46 7.79 12.68
N VAL A 92 15.01 6.93 11.75
CA VAL A 92 15.83 6.46 10.62
C VAL A 92 15.16 6.79 9.30
N GLN A 93 15.83 7.59 8.49
CA GLN A 93 15.32 7.95 7.17
C GLN A 93 15.16 6.71 6.29
N ASP A 94 14.00 6.58 5.67
CA ASP A 94 13.65 5.51 4.72
C ASP A 94 13.83 4.09 5.32
N SER A 95 13.60 3.94 6.62
CA SER A 95 13.80 2.68 7.35
C SER A 95 12.99 1.50 6.78
N GLU A 96 11.82 1.78 6.20
CA GLU A 96 11.00 0.77 5.54
C GLU A 96 11.51 0.40 4.14
N LEU A 97 12.33 1.26 3.52
CA LEU A 97 12.87 1.04 2.18
C LEU A 97 14.22 0.31 2.20
N VAL A 98 15.07 0.64 3.16
CA VAL A 98 16.45 0.14 3.26
C VAL A 98 16.92 0.10 4.72
N PRO A 99 17.87 -0.79 5.12
CA PRO A 99 18.48 -1.83 4.28
C PRO A 99 17.55 -3.05 4.05
N LEU A 100 17.81 -3.81 2.99
CA LEU A 100 17.05 -5.01 2.64
C LEU A 100 17.92 -6.28 2.61
N ASP A 101 19.15 -6.22 3.15
CA ASP A 101 20.10 -7.33 3.06
C ASP A 101 19.54 -8.62 3.67
N ASP A 102 18.93 -8.53 4.84
CA ASP A 102 18.31 -9.66 5.54
C ASP A 102 16.78 -9.78 5.29
N ALA A 103 16.24 -9.02 4.33
CA ALA A 103 14.82 -9.03 4.05
C ALA A 103 14.41 -10.29 3.29
N ASP A 104 13.37 -10.97 3.78
CA ASP A 104 12.74 -12.11 3.13
C ASP A 104 11.56 -11.64 2.28
N TRP A 105 11.67 -11.84 0.96
CA TRP A 105 10.63 -11.41 0.01
C TRP A 105 9.27 -12.03 0.29
N GLN A 106 9.22 -13.33 0.57
CA GLN A 106 7.93 -14.02 0.76
C GLN A 106 7.25 -13.57 2.04
N ALA A 107 8.00 -13.41 3.11
CA ALA A 107 7.48 -12.90 4.39
C ALA A 107 6.95 -11.47 4.25
N ASP A 108 7.69 -10.60 3.56
CA ASP A 108 7.30 -9.21 3.36
C ASP A 108 6.10 -9.08 2.42
N LEU A 109 6.04 -9.89 1.37
CA LEU A 109 4.88 -9.95 0.47
C LEU A 109 3.62 -10.40 1.21
N LEU A 110 3.69 -11.45 2.02
CA LEU A 110 2.57 -11.92 2.84
C LEU A 110 2.12 -10.86 3.85
N THR A 111 3.06 -10.13 4.42
CA THR A 111 2.75 -9.00 5.32
C THR A 111 1.96 -7.91 4.59
N TRP A 112 2.40 -7.50 3.41
CA TRP A 112 1.65 -6.53 2.61
C TRP A 112 0.27 -7.03 2.21
N GLN A 113 0.14 -8.28 1.78
CA GLN A 113 -1.15 -8.88 1.43
C GLN A 113 -2.11 -8.91 2.62
N ALA A 114 -1.60 -9.24 3.81
CA ALA A 114 -2.40 -9.21 5.05
C ALA A 114 -2.87 -7.78 5.40
N GLU A 115 -2.03 -6.76 5.21
CA GLU A 115 -2.44 -5.36 5.41
C GLU A 115 -3.46 -4.90 4.36
N CYS A 116 -3.34 -5.34 3.10
CA CYS A 116 -4.37 -5.09 2.09
C CYS A 116 -5.72 -5.69 2.48
N GLU A 117 -5.74 -6.91 3.01
CA GLU A 117 -6.98 -7.55 3.48
C GLU A 117 -7.58 -6.80 4.67
N ALA A 118 -6.78 -6.46 5.67
CA ALA A 118 -7.22 -5.63 6.79
C ALA A 118 -7.78 -4.28 6.33
N SER A 119 -7.20 -3.68 5.29
CA SER A 119 -7.69 -2.44 4.69
C SER A 119 -9.05 -2.60 4.02
N ARG A 120 -9.30 -3.73 3.32
CA ARG A 120 -10.60 -4.05 2.72
C ARG A 120 -11.68 -4.20 3.80
N GLU A 121 -11.37 -4.92 4.87
CA GLU A 121 -12.27 -5.08 6.02
C GLU A 121 -12.56 -3.73 6.68
N ALA A 122 -11.54 -2.92 6.94
CA ALA A 122 -11.69 -1.60 7.51
C ALA A 122 -12.58 -0.70 6.64
N ALA A 123 -12.33 -0.65 5.33
CA ALA A 123 -13.11 0.15 4.40
C ALA A 123 -14.57 -0.32 4.30
N SER A 124 -14.82 -1.63 4.34
CA SER A 124 -16.18 -2.20 4.29
C SER A 124 -17.00 -1.90 5.55
N SER A 125 -16.34 -1.69 6.69
CA SER A 125 -16.99 -1.39 7.98
C SER A 125 -17.32 0.09 8.16
N ARG A 126 -17.02 0.95 7.19
CA ARG A 126 -17.17 2.41 7.29
C ARG A 126 -17.90 3.00 6.10
N GLU A 127 -18.60 4.10 6.33
CA GLU A 127 -19.19 4.91 5.26
C GLU A 127 -18.12 5.87 4.69
N LEU A 128 -18.34 6.36 3.44
CA LEU A 128 -17.39 7.27 2.78
C LEU A 128 -17.24 8.60 3.53
N ASP A 129 -18.30 9.05 4.19
CA ASP A 129 -18.31 10.28 4.97
C ASP A 129 -17.74 10.12 6.39
N ASP A 130 -17.42 8.89 6.80
CA ASP A 130 -16.81 8.64 8.10
C ASP A 130 -15.44 9.30 8.19
N THR A 131 -15.10 9.78 9.37
CA THR A 131 -13.85 10.47 9.62
C THR A 131 -12.90 9.64 10.45
N GLY A 132 -11.68 9.50 9.98
CA GLY A 132 -10.55 8.97 10.75
C GLY A 132 -9.89 10.03 11.64
N LEU A 133 -8.84 9.62 12.35
CA LEU A 133 -8.03 10.50 13.20
C LEU A 133 -6.56 10.43 12.78
N ARG A 134 -6.03 11.53 12.25
CA ARG A 134 -4.61 11.63 11.89
C ARG A 134 -3.91 12.68 12.74
N ARG A 135 -2.93 12.28 13.56
CA ARG A 135 -2.17 13.18 14.43
C ARG A 135 -3.06 14.16 15.23
N GLY A 136 -4.16 13.66 15.79
CA GLY A 136 -5.12 14.50 16.52
C GLY A 136 -6.07 15.34 15.65
N ARG A 137 -5.99 15.25 14.33
CA ARG A 137 -6.88 15.95 13.38
C ARG A 137 -7.82 14.96 12.68
N ARG A 138 -9.06 15.37 12.43
CA ARG A 138 -10.01 14.57 11.65
C ARG A 138 -9.58 14.49 10.19
N ALA A 139 -9.56 13.28 9.61
CA ALA A 139 -9.36 13.03 8.20
C ALA A 139 -10.56 12.27 7.62
N ARG A 140 -11.06 12.68 6.45
CA ARG A 140 -12.16 11.98 5.77
C ARG A 140 -11.64 10.83 4.93
N CYS A 141 -12.44 9.78 4.82
CA CYS A 141 -12.12 8.57 4.05
C CYS A 141 -12.17 8.81 2.52
N GLY A 142 -12.93 9.79 2.04
CA GLY A 142 -13.23 10.01 0.62
C GLY A 142 -13.25 11.47 0.15
N GLY A 143 -12.55 12.39 0.74
CA GLY A 143 -12.64 13.80 0.34
C GLY A 143 -11.28 14.47 0.15
N SER A 144 -11.06 15.03 -1.04
CA SER A 144 -10.02 16.03 -1.28
C SER A 144 -10.21 17.21 -0.37
N THR A 145 -9.45 17.28 0.69
CA THR A 145 -8.89 18.51 1.27
C THR A 145 -8.11 18.16 2.54
N CYS A 146 -6.82 17.89 2.39
CA CYS A 146 -5.88 18.16 3.47
C CYS A 146 -5.41 19.60 3.28
N THR A 147 -5.97 20.53 4.05
CA THR A 147 -5.29 21.79 4.38
C THR A 147 -4.65 21.64 5.73
#